data_08f532608ea5e9c0648acbbcf2348574
#
_entry.id   08f532608ea5e9c0648acbbcf2348574
#
_cell.length_a   1.000
_cell.length_b   1.000
_cell.length_c   1.000
_cell.angle_alpha   90.00
_cell.angle_beta   90.00
_cell.angle_gamma   90.00
#
_symmetry.space_group_name_H-M   'P 1'
#
loop_
_entity.id
_entity.type
_entity.pdbx_description
1 polymer ?
#
loop_
_entity_poly.entity_id
_entity_poly.type
_entity_poly.pdbx_seq_one_letter_code
_entity_poly.pdbx_strand_id
1 'polypeptide(L)'
;MRGLNNHKKRSVVKNLLRDWKCDVVCLQETKLSAIDLGVVRSLWSNPYVDWVALNAINTAGGVLLMWDKRVLDVMDSIVGSFSVSCCWKGITDGFVWACSGIYGPHSDGVRASLWGELADVRQRWNVPWCAIGDFNVVRFPSERLGCNNFNLAMIEFSDWIDQLNLVDLPLVGGTFT
;
A
#
# COMPACT_ATOMS: atom_id res chain seq x y z
N MET A 1 -2.76 -12.46 2.98
CA MET A 1 -3.82 -13.26 2.29
C MET A 1 -3.70 -12.99 0.79
N ARG A 2 -3.37 -13.97 -0.02
CA ARG A 2 -3.12 -13.79 -1.46
C ARG A 2 -4.40 -13.94 -2.27
N GLY A 3 -4.74 -12.91 -3.07
CA GLY A 3 -5.83 -12.90 -4.05
C GLY A 3 -7.24 -12.77 -3.46
N LEU A 4 -8.02 -11.86 -4.03
CA LEU A 4 -9.40 -11.54 -3.61
C LEU A 4 -10.46 -12.08 -4.58
N ASN A 5 -10.07 -12.97 -5.51
CA ASN A 5 -10.98 -13.58 -6.48
C ASN A 5 -12.05 -14.45 -5.82
N ASN A 6 -11.77 -14.98 -4.62
CA ASN A 6 -12.69 -15.86 -3.90
C ASN A 6 -13.57 -15.03 -2.94
N HIS A 7 -14.90 -15.17 -3.07
CA HIS A 7 -15.87 -14.52 -2.20
C HIS A 7 -15.65 -14.81 -0.69
N LYS A 8 -15.26 -16.04 -0.33
CA LYS A 8 -14.98 -16.38 1.08
C LYS A 8 -13.83 -15.55 1.65
N LYS A 9 -12.79 -15.30 0.85
CA LYS A 9 -11.65 -14.42 1.27
C LYS A 9 -12.11 -12.98 1.45
N ARG A 10 -12.95 -12.45 0.55
CA ARG A 10 -13.52 -11.12 0.70
C ARG A 10 -14.38 -11.00 1.98
N SER A 11 -15.13 -12.04 2.33
CA SER A 11 -15.90 -12.08 3.58
C SER A 11 -15.02 -12.02 4.83
N VAL A 12 -13.85 -12.67 4.81
CA VAL A 12 -12.87 -12.59 5.92
C VAL A 12 -12.33 -11.16 6.05
N VAL A 13 -11.90 -10.55 4.94
CA VAL A 13 -11.44 -9.15 4.94
C VAL A 13 -12.53 -8.22 5.47
N LYS A 14 -13.76 -8.38 4.98
CA LYS A 14 -14.93 -7.61 5.42
C LYS A 14 -15.15 -7.67 6.94
N ASN A 15 -15.02 -8.84 7.54
CA ASN A 15 -15.16 -9.01 8.98
C ASN A 15 -14.03 -8.30 9.74
N LEU A 16 -12.78 -8.44 9.28
CA LEU A 16 -11.64 -7.75 9.88
C LEU A 16 -11.81 -6.23 9.83
N LEU A 17 -12.18 -5.67 8.67
CA LEU A 17 -12.37 -4.21 8.52
C LEU A 17 -13.51 -3.68 9.41
N ARG A 18 -14.57 -4.45 9.59
CA ARG A 18 -15.65 -4.11 10.52
C ARG A 18 -15.14 -4.06 11.96
N ASP A 19 -14.31 -5.02 12.35
CA ASP A 19 -13.81 -5.14 13.72
C ASP A 19 -12.73 -4.09 14.03
N TRP A 20 -11.89 -3.74 13.05
CA TRP A 20 -10.82 -2.75 13.19
C TRP A 20 -11.29 -1.29 13.05
N LYS A 21 -12.46 -1.04 12.46
CA LYS A 21 -13.02 0.32 12.25
C LYS A 21 -12.04 1.27 11.58
N CYS A 22 -11.40 0.81 10.50
CA CYS A 22 -10.41 1.59 9.78
C CYS A 22 -11.04 2.75 9.01
N ASP A 23 -10.29 3.86 8.87
CA ASP A 23 -10.63 4.97 7.99
C ASP A 23 -9.97 4.86 6.61
N VAL A 24 -8.80 4.21 6.56
CA VAL A 24 -8.04 3.90 5.34
C VAL A 24 -7.65 2.44 5.32
N VAL A 25 -7.73 1.82 4.16
CA VAL A 25 -7.39 0.40 3.95
C VAL A 25 -6.58 0.25 2.68
N CYS A 26 -5.42 -0.37 2.78
CA CYS A 26 -4.61 -0.78 1.64
C CYS A 26 -4.55 -2.31 1.55
N LEU A 27 -4.95 -2.85 0.41
CA LEU A 27 -4.88 -4.29 0.12
C LEU A 27 -3.95 -4.53 -1.07
N GLN A 28 -2.93 -5.35 -0.86
CA GLN A 28 -1.98 -5.74 -1.90
C GLN A 28 -2.27 -7.16 -2.38
N GLU A 29 -1.67 -7.53 -3.53
CA GLU A 29 -1.90 -8.84 -4.18
C GLU A 29 -3.40 -9.15 -4.35
N THR A 30 -4.18 -8.16 -4.77
CA THR A 30 -5.63 -8.35 -4.98
C THR A 30 -5.93 -9.41 -6.02
N LYS A 31 -5.07 -9.54 -7.03
CA LYS A 31 -5.19 -10.44 -8.19
C LYS A 31 -6.48 -10.23 -8.99
N LEU A 32 -7.04 -9.02 -8.90
CA LEU A 32 -8.24 -8.62 -9.62
C LEU A 32 -7.85 -7.78 -10.84
N SER A 33 -8.30 -8.18 -12.02
CA SER A 33 -8.09 -7.46 -13.28
C SER A 33 -9.01 -6.25 -13.43
N ALA A 34 -10.08 -6.20 -12.65
CA ALA A 34 -10.99 -5.05 -12.55
C ALA A 34 -11.57 -4.97 -11.14
N ILE A 35 -11.66 -3.75 -10.61
CA ILE A 35 -12.23 -3.47 -9.30
C ILE A 35 -13.35 -2.46 -9.49
N ASP A 36 -14.56 -2.91 -9.24
CA ASP A 36 -15.78 -2.12 -9.29
C ASP A 36 -16.39 -1.91 -7.90
N LEU A 37 -17.47 -1.12 -7.85
CA LEU A 37 -18.19 -0.85 -6.61
C LEU A 37 -18.71 -2.13 -5.93
N GLY A 38 -19.08 -3.15 -6.70
CA GLY A 38 -19.54 -4.44 -6.17
C GLY A 38 -18.43 -5.18 -5.43
N VAL A 39 -17.22 -5.20 -6.00
CA VAL A 39 -16.03 -5.74 -5.35
C VAL A 39 -15.72 -4.97 -4.08
N VAL A 40 -15.65 -3.63 -4.15
CA VAL A 40 -15.34 -2.77 -2.99
C VAL A 40 -16.34 -2.99 -1.85
N ARG A 41 -17.63 -2.99 -2.12
CA ARG A 41 -18.70 -3.24 -1.12
C ARG A 41 -18.67 -4.66 -0.56
N SER A 42 -18.16 -5.62 -1.30
CA SER A 42 -17.95 -6.98 -0.80
C SER A 42 -16.79 -7.10 0.18
N LEU A 43 -15.83 -6.16 0.13
CA LEU A 43 -14.68 -6.06 1.02
C LEU A 43 -14.96 -5.15 2.22
N TRP A 44 -15.63 -4.03 1.98
CA TRP A 44 -15.91 -3.04 3.02
C TRP A 44 -17.38 -2.59 2.93
N SER A 45 -18.17 -2.90 3.95
CA SER A 45 -19.62 -2.60 3.98
C SER A 45 -19.95 -1.13 4.19
N ASN A 46 -18.96 -0.25 4.21
CA ASN A 46 -19.14 1.18 4.38
C ASN A 46 -19.81 1.78 3.12
N PRO A 47 -21.00 2.40 3.21
CA PRO A 47 -21.64 3.02 2.04
C PRO A 47 -20.94 4.29 1.56
N TYR A 48 -20.06 4.86 2.38
CA TYR A 48 -19.29 6.07 2.10
C TYR A 48 -17.86 5.77 1.62
N VAL A 49 -17.57 4.52 1.28
CA VAL A 49 -16.26 4.12 0.76
C VAL A 49 -16.02 4.71 -0.62
N ASP A 50 -14.81 5.23 -0.82
CA ASP A 50 -14.24 5.52 -2.12
C ASP A 50 -12.90 4.82 -2.29
N TRP A 51 -12.37 4.73 -3.50
CA TRP A 51 -11.17 3.95 -3.75
C TRP A 51 -10.43 4.35 -5.02
N VAL A 52 -9.15 4.02 -5.06
CA VAL A 52 -8.29 4.00 -6.25
C VAL A 52 -7.58 2.65 -6.31
N ALA A 53 -7.38 2.12 -7.49
CA ALA A 53 -6.78 0.79 -7.65
C ALA A 53 -5.78 0.73 -8.79
N LEU A 54 -4.69 -0.01 -8.57
CA LEU A 54 -3.85 -0.59 -9.60
C LEU A 54 -4.34 -2.02 -9.86
N ASN A 55 -4.89 -2.26 -11.04
CA ASN A 55 -5.40 -3.58 -11.39
C ASN A 55 -4.27 -4.60 -11.57
N ALA A 56 -4.56 -5.86 -11.26
CA ALA A 56 -3.62 -6.94 -11.48
C ALA A 56 -3.43 -7.21 -12.99
N ILE A 57 -2.19 -7.52 -13.38
CA ILE A 57 -1.85 -7.96 -14.73
C ILE A 57 -1.68 -9.49 -14.71
N ASN A 58 -2.42 -10.21 -15.54
CA ASN A 58 -2.35 -11.68 -15.62
C ASN A 58 -2.44 -12.38 -14.25
N THR A 59 -3.34 -11.96 -13.40
CA THR A 59 -3.53 -12.50 -12.03
C THR A 59 -2.33 -12.32 -11.07
N ALA A 60 -1.39 -11.43 -11.39
CA ALA A 60 -0.28 -11.05 -10.53
C ALA A 60 -0.42 -9.61 -10.03
N GLY A 61 -0.04 -9.36 -8.80
CA GLY A 61 -0.07 -8.03 -8.18
C GLY A 61 -1.47 -7.50 -7.92
N GLY A 62 -1.63 -6.21 -8.12
CA GLY A 62 -2.83 -5.43 -7.85
C GLY A 62 -2.82 -4.82 -6.45
N VAL A 63 -3.09 -3.52 -6.39
CA VAL A 63 -3.18 -2.73 -5.15
C VAL A 63 -4.53 -2.03 -5.12
N LEU A 64 -5.20 -2.06 -3.98
CA LEU A 64 -6.46 -1.38 -3.75
C LEU A 64 -6.34 -0.50 -2.50
N LEU A 65 -6.48 0.80 -2.68
CA LEU A 65 -6.51 1.78 -1.61
C LEU A 65 -7.93 2.33 -1.48
N MET A 66 -8.52 2.16 -0.29
CA MET A 66 -9.90 2.55 0.03
C MET A 66 -9.91 3.49 1.23
N TRP A 67 -10.87 4.41 1.28
CA TRP A 67 -11.06 5.31 2.43
C TRP A 67 -12.54 5.64 2.68
N ASP A 68 -12.83 6.13 3.89
CA ASP A 68 -14.16 6.65 4.25
C ASP A 68 -14.25 8.14 3.90
N LYS A 69 -15.14 8.49 2.96
CA LYS A 69 -15.36 9.88 2.52
C LYS A 69 -15.92 10.82 3.60
N ARG A 70 -16.38 10.29 4.72
CA ARG A 70 -16.82 11.12 5.86
C ARG A 70 -15.63 11.60 6.69
N VAL A 71 -14.47 10.96 6.54
CA VAL A 71 -13.26 11.26 7.30
C VAL A 71 -12.22 11.98 6.44
N LEU A 72 -12.09 11.57 5.18
CA LEU A 72 -11.07 12.04 4.26
C LEU A 72 -11.67 12.51 2.94
N ASP A 73 -11.33 13.72 2.55
CA ASP A 73 -11.60 14.29 1.23
C ASP A 73 -10.38 14.12 0.34
N VAL A 74 -10.57 13.48 -0.84
CA VAL A 74 -9.47 13.25 -1.78
C VAL A 74 -9.17 14.53 -2.55
N MET A 75 -7.92 14.99 -2.46
CA MET A 75 -7.43 16.15 -3.19
C MET A 75 -6.81 15.76 -4.53
N ASP A 76 -6.08 14.64 -4.55
CA ASP A 76 -5.39 14.14 -5.75
C ASP A 76 -5.06 12.66 -5.60
N SER A 77 -4.87 11.95 -6.73
CA SER A 77 -4.48 10.55 -6.72
C SER A 77 -3.60 10.21 -7.93
N ILE A 78 -2.71 9.23 -7.74
CA ILE A 78 -1.82 8.71 -8.79
C ILE A 78 -1.89 7.19 -8.77
N VAL A 79 -1.98 6.60 -9.95
CA VAL A 79 -1.80 5.16 -10.16
C VAL A 79 -0.52 4.96 -10.96
N GLY A 80 0.46 4.33 -10.34
CA GLY A 80 1.74 3.99 -10.94
C GLY A 80 1.79 2.56 -11.48
N SER A 81 3.00 2.08 -11.71
CA SER A 81 3.25 0.68 -12.12
C SER A 81 3.30 -0.28 -10.92
N PHE A 82 3.66 0.22 -9.74
CA PHE A 82 3.89 -0.55 -8.51
C PHE A 82 3.09 -0.03 -7.32
N SER A 83 2.51 1.17 -7.43
CA SER A 83 1.84 1.83 -6.33
C SER A 83 0.53 2.51 -6.72
N VAL A 84 -0.27 2.73 -5.70
CA VAL A 84 -1.44 3.61 -5.74
C VAL A 84 -1.27 4.63 -4.63
N SER A 85 -1.33 5.90 -4.97
CA SER A 85 -1.09 6.99 -4.04
C SER A 85 -2.25 7.96 -4.02
N CYS A 86 -2.64 8.41 -2.83
CA CYS A 86 -3.66 9.43 -2.65
C CYS A 86 -3.15 10.52 -1.71
N CYS A 87 -3.51 11.76 -2.01
CA CYS A 87 -3.39 12.90 -1.12
C CYS A 87 -4.78 13.26 -0.61
N TRP A 88 -4.94 13.32 0.70
CA TRP A 88 -6.21 13.62 1.35
C TRP A 88 -6.12 14.84 2.26
N LYS A 89 -7.28 15.42 2.50
CA LYS A 89 -7.52 16.39 3.56
C LYS A 89 -8.49 15.79 4.58
N GLY A 90 -8.13 15.79 5.84
CA GLY A 90 -9.02 15.42 6.94
C GLY A 90 -10.22 16.37 7.01
N ILE A 91 -11.45 15.82 7.05
CA ILE A 91 -12.67 16.63 7.07
C ILE A 91 -12.81 17.38 8.39
N THR A 92 -12.42 16.76 9.50
CA THR A 92 -12.59 17.34 10.84
C THR A 92 -11.49 18.32 11.21
N ASP A 93 -10.24 18.01 10.89
CA ASP A 93 -9.06 18.74 11.33
C ASP A 93 -8.37 19.56 10.24
N GLY A 94 -8.76 19.32 8.97
CA GLY A 94 -8.13 19.95 7.80
C GLY A 94 -6.71 19.49 7.53
N PHE A 95 -6.20 18.46 8.23
CA PHE A 95 -4.83 17.96 8.06
C PHE A 95 -4.66 17.33 6.68
N VAL A 96 -3.64 17.79 5.96
CA VAL A 96 -3.32 17.29 4.61
C VAL A 96 -2.15 16.33 4.69
N TRP A 97 -2.32 15.14 4.13
CA TRP A 97 -1.30 14.09 4.11
C TRP A 97 -1.49 13.16 2.92
N ALA A 98 -0.48 12.38 2.60
CA ALA A 98 -0.52 11.43 1.49
C ALA A 98 -0.17 10.02 1.95
N CYS A 99 -0.68 9.03 1.22
CA CYS A 99 -0.34 7.63 1.43
C CYS A 99 -0.14 6.93 0.09
N SER A 100 0.88 6.09 0.04
CA SER A 100 1.14 5.18 -1.09
C SER A 100 0.99 3.74 -0.64
N GLY A 101 0.05 3.02 -1.23
CA GLY A 101 -0.04 1.57 -1.16
C GLY A 101 0.87 0.95 -2.21
N ILE A 102 1.79 0.07 -1.80
CA ILE A 102 2.90 -0.42 -2.61
C ILE A 102 2.86 -1.94 -2.73
N TYR A 103 3.08 -2.44 -3.94
CA TYR A 103 3.43 -3.83 -4.19
C TYR A 103 4.66 -3.87 -5.08
N GLY A 104 5.83 -4.02 -4.45
CA GLY A 104 7.13 -3.96 -5.10
C GLY A 104 7.42 -5.15 -6.02
N PRO A 105 8.28 -4.96 -7.01
CA PRO A 105 8.73 -6.05 -7.88
C PRO A 105 9.65 -7.02 -7.15
N HIS A 106 9.58 -8.30 -7.52
CA HIS A 106 10.50 -9.32 -6.99
C HIS A 106 11.91 -9.22 -7.58
N SER A 107 12.04 -8.65 -8.78
CA SER A 107 13.32 -8.51 -9.48
C SER A 107 14.05 -7.25 -9.06
N ASP A 108 15.31 -7.40 -8.65
CA ASP A 108 16.18 -6.29 -8.24
C ASP A 108 16.37 -5.28 -9.40
N GLY A 109 16.54 -5.76 -10.64
CA GLY A 109 16.71 -4.90 -11.82
C GLY A 109 15.49 -4.00 -12.14
N VAL A 110 14.31 -4.36 -11.64
CA VAL A 110 13.08 -3.56 -11.82
C VAL A 110 12.82 -2.67 -10.62
N ARG A 111 13.45 -2.93 -9.48
CA ARG A 111 13.20 -2.20 -8.22
C ARG A 111 13.63 -0.73 -8.30
N ALA A 112 14.64 -0.41 -9.09
CA ALA A 112 15.02 0.98 -9.35
C ALA A 112 13.88 1.81 -9.93
N SER A 113 13.00 1.21 -10.76
CA SER A 113 11.80 1.88 -11.28
C SER A 113 10.78 2.17 -10.19
N LEU A 114 10.64 1.29 -9.19
CA LEU A 114 9.80 1.56 -8.01
C LEU A 114 10.33 2.75 -7.21
N TRP A 115 11.65 2.81 -6.97
CA TRP A 115 12.25 3.94 -6.24
C TRP A 115 12.04 5.26 -6.96
N GLY A 116 12.19 5.29 -8.29
CA GLY A 116 11.89 6.46 -9.12
C GLY A 116 10.42 6.86 -9.03
N GLU A 117 9.49 5.91 -9.19
CA GLU A 117 8.04 6.16 -9.08
C GLU A 117 7.66 6.78 -7.73
N LEU A 118 8.19 6.24 -6.63
CA LEU A 118 7.89 6.75 -5.29
C LEU A 118 8.55 8.10 -4.99
N ALA A 119 9.73 8.37 -5.57
CA ALA A 119 10.36 9.67 -5.50
C ALA A 119 9.53 10.75 -6.21
N ASP A 120 8.97 10.43 -7.38
CA ASP A 120 8.07 11.34 -8.11
C ASP A 120 6.80 11.63 -7.31
N VAL A 121 6.20 10.62 -6.68
CA VAL A 121 5.05 10.79 -5.77
C VAL A 121 5.41 11.71 -4.61
N ARG A 122 6.58 11.48 -3.97
CA ARG A 122 7.05 12.31 -2.85
C ARG A 122 7.28 13.77 -3.23
N GLN A 123 7.78 14.03 -4.45
CA GLN A 123 7.99 15.37 -4.97
C GLN A 123 6.69 16.09 -5.33
N ARG A 124 5.68 15.34 -5.80
CA ARG A 124 4.40 15.93 -6.20
C ARG A 124 3.65 16.57 -5.05
N TRP A 125 3.70 15.97 -3.86
CA TRP A 125 2.98 16.46 -2.68
C TRP A 125 3.96 16.74 -1.54
N ASN A 126 4.19 18.02 -1.26
CA ASN A 126 5.03 18.43 -0.14
C ASN A 126 4.24 18.41 1.19
N VAL A 127 3.77 17.22 1.58
CA VAL A 127 2.97 16.96 2.78
C VAL A 127 3.54 15.77 3.54
N PRO A 128 3.16 15.53 4.80
CA PRO A 128 3.45 14.27 5.47
C PRO A 128 3.00 13.08 4.61
N TRP A 129 3.88 12.09 4.46
CA TRP A 129 3.65 10.97 3.57
C TRP A 129 3.88 9.64 4.27
N CYS A 130 2.97 8.68 4.07
CA CYS A 130 3.05 7.31 4.55
C CYS A 130 3.22 6.36 3.36
N ALA A 131 4.24 5.51 3.39
CA ALA A 131 4.46 4.44 2.42
C ALA A 131 4.18 3.09 3.09
N ILE A 132 3.17 2.37 2.62
CA ILE A 132 2.72 1.11 3.20
C ILE A 132 2.64 0.01 2.15
N GLY A 133 3.10 -1.18 2.46
CA GLY A 133 2.94 -2.30 1.54
C GLY A 133 4.04 -3.33 1.59
N ASP A 134 4.05 -4.19 0.59
CA ASP A 134 5.08 -5.19 0.38
C ASP A 134 6.09 -4.69 -0.66
N PHE A 135 7.25 -4.27 -0.19
CA PHE A 135 8.34 -3.81 -1.06
C PHE A 135 9.11 -4.95 -1.73
N ASN A 136 8.83 -6.21 -1.36
CA ASN A 136 9.56 -7.41 -1.77
C ASN A 136 11.09 -7.33 -1.54
N VAL A 137 11.47 -6.57 -0.53
CA VAL A 137 12.83 -6.42 -0.01
C VAL A 137 12.75 -6.07 1.48
N VAL A 138 13.71 -6.52 2.26
CA VAL A 138 13.86 -6.18 3.67
C VAL A 138 15.03 -5.23 3.85
N ARG A 139 15.02 -4.43 4.91
CA ARG A 139 16.10 -3.47 5.22
C ARG A 139 17.31 -4.18 5.84
N PHE A 140 17.05 -5.12 6.73
CA PHE A 140 18.09 -5.81 7.49
C PHE A 140 18.02 -7.33 7.33
N PRO A 141 19.16 -8.05 7.35
CA PRO A 141 19.18 -9.51 7.31
C PRO A 141 18.32 -10.17 8.39
N SER A 142 18.21 -9.55 9.58
CA SER A 142 17.41 -10.04 10.70
C SER A 142 15.91 -10.09 10.44
N GLU A 143 15.43 -9.38 9.45
CA GLU A 143 14.00 -9.35 9.04
C GLU A 143 13.62 -10.50 8.11
N ARG A 144 14.60 -11.29 7.67
CA ARG A 144 14.38 -12.42 6.77
C ARG A 144 14.96 -13.71 7.34
N LEU A 145 14.12 -14.73 7.46
CA LEU A 145 14.53 -16.01 7.97
C LEU A 145 15.66 -16.64 7.11
N GLY A 146 16.76 -17.06 7.76
CA GLY A 146 17.89 -17.69 7.10
C GLY A 146 18.81 -16.71 6.33
N CYS A 147 18.64 -15.40 6.49
CA CYS A 147 19.50 -14.38 5.89
C CYS A 147 20.50 -13.86 6.95
N ASN A 148 21.80 -14.01 6.69
CA ASN A 148 22.86 -13.59 7.62
C ASN A 148 23.72 -12.44 7.10
N ASN A 149 23.58 -12.11 5.80
CA ASN A 149 24.44 -11.11 5.15
C ASN A 149 23.59 -10.07 4.42
N PHE A 150 24.07 -8.83 4.38
CA PHE A 150 23.53 -7.79 3.52
C PHE A 150 23.74 -8.15 2.05
N ASN A 151 22.76 -7.84 1.23
CA ASN A 151 22.85 -7.84 -0.22
C ASN A 151 22.63 -6.42 -0.77
N LEU A 152 22.90 -6.23 -2.06
CA LEU A 152 22.78 -4.92 -2.71
C LEU A 152 21.35 -4.34 -2.59
N ALA A 153 20.33 -5.17 -2.75
CA ALA A 153 18.95 -4.72 -2.67
C ALA A 153 18.58 -4.17 -1.27
N MET A 154 19.12 -4.74 -0.19
CA MET A 154 18.92 -4.23 1.17
C MET A 154 19.62 -2.89 1.37
N ILE A 155 20.81 -2.72 0.79
CA ILE A 155 21.57 -1.46 0.85
C ILE A 155 20.79 -0.37 0.09
N GLU A 156 20.38 -0.63 -1.15
CA GLU A 156 19.59 0.30 -1.97
C GLU A 156 18.27 0.69 -1.30
N PHE A 157 17.61 -0.25 -0.63
CA PHE A 157 16.38 0.03 0.11
C PHE A 157 16.64 0.91 1.35
N SER A 158 17.73 0.64 2.08
CA SER A 158 18.14 1.48 3.20
C SER A 158 18.49 2.90 2.75
N ASP A 159 19.26 3.03 1.68
CA ASP A 159 19.65 4.33 1.11
C ASP A 159 18.41 5.12 0.66
N TRP A 160 17.42 4.45 0.04
CA TRP A 160 16.16 5.08 -0.36
C TRP A 160 15.36 5.58 0.84
N ILE A 161 15.24 4.79 1.92
CA ILE A 161 14.57 5.20 3.17
C ILE A 161 15.27 6.43 3.75
N ASP A 162 16.60 6.40 3.82
CA ASP A 162 17.39 7.46 4.44
C ASP A 162 17.37 8.75 3.59
N GLN A 163 17.43 8.66 2.25
CA GLN A 163 17.34 9.80 1.33
C GLN A 163 16.00 10.53 1.41
N LEU A 164 14.92 9.80 1.65
CA LEU A 164 13.58 10.39 1.79
C LEU A 164 13.24 10.76 3.24
N ASN A 165 14.18 10.59 4.18
CA ASN A 165 13.97 10.82 5.61
C ASN A 165 12.73 10.08 6.15
N LEU A 166 12.54 8.82 5.73
CA LEU A 166 11.44 7.99 6.19
C LEU A 166 11.78 7.37 7.55
N VAL A 167 10.76 7.24 8.38
CA VAL A 167 10.85 6.54 9.67
C VAL A 167 10.18 5.19 9.52
N ASP A 168 10.91 4.11 9.80
CA ASP A 168 10.36 2.76 9.86
C ASP A 168 9.53 2.61 11.13
N LEU A 169 8.24 2.26 10.97
CA LEU A 169 7.35 2.04 12.10
C LEU A 169 7.38 0.56 12.48
N PRO A 170 7.59 0.25 13.78
CA PRO A 170 7.70 -1.14 14.21
C PRO A 170 6.41 -1.91 13.93
N LEU A 171 6.54 -3.13 13.39
CA LEU A 171 5.43 -4.07 13.22
C LEU A 171 4.93 -4.54 14.58
N VAL A 172 3.60 -4.53 14.75
CA VAL A 172 2.95 -5.08 15.94
C VAL A 172 2.26 -6.40 15.55
N GLY A 173 2.61 -7.48 16.24
CA GLY A 173 1.95 -8.79 16.09
C GLY A 173 2.73 -9.90 15.41
N GLY A 174 3.83 -9.62 14.73
CA GLY A 174 4.70 -10.65 14.11
C GLY A 174 6.14 -10.17 13.99
N THR A 175 7.08 -11.14 14.04
CA THR A 175 8.52 -10.84 13.88
C THR A 175 8.93 -10.85 12.40
N PHE A 176 8.12 -11.47 11.54
CA PHE A 176 8.35 -11.58 10.10
C PHE A 176 7.04 -11.39 9.34
N THR A 177 7.12 -10.87 8.13
CA THR A 177 6.02 -10.72 7.18
C THR A 177 6.01 -11.83 6.13
#